data_c4a0f7772a728d18df3bff618bc41447
#
_entry.id   c4a0f7772a728d18df3bff618bc41447
#
_cell.length_a   1.000
_cell.length_b   1.000
_cell.length_c   1.000
_cell.angle_alpha   90.00
_cell.angle_beta   90.00
_cell.angle_gamma   90.00
#
_symmetry.space_group_name_H-M   'P 1'
#
loop_
_entity.id
_entity.type
_entity.pdbx_description
1 polymer ?
#
loop_
_entity_poly.entity_id
_entity_poly.type
_entity_poly.pdbx_seq_one_letter_code
_entity_poly.pdbx_strand_id
1 'polypeptide(L)'
;MVWLSLSTLANWEELAHKVDTDYNEVINQPLPKLFSDIAKTAAEAKGDKDKIDTVTSLLSEKIQYMGDWRAIKGRFIPRDLNEIASTGVGDCKDFTAATIAILRSIGYKADPALVLRGQYEKSLNILPGINNFNHVIVKVTTSEGKVYWIDPTNITSMAGNIFADIAEKATLVLNMEKPIYEVIPAVDFKHSVIEENEILSVKNNYLAVNYKGNIALKGEMANYVTGLDLYYSKQQMEDFSFRMISGIELEKDERKNLVLPQLSSRIVKDVKVEYEYERKNALFKTNVGYALTMGSAPEVSSIINSPPDRVTDLFMGAPHINTKKTLIKNAKAKGINKLNYSIDSPWLKVTRTLVNKGRDVEITDETLVLCSFITKQDLETPLFKNLKTSLAKDLQKASIVFE
;
A
#
# COMPACT_ATOMS: atom_id res chain seq x y z
N MET A 1 8.71 -17.54 25.75
CA MET A 1 9.23 -16.36 26.49
C MET A 1 8.09 -15.85 27.36
N VAL A 2 8.31 -15.65 28.65
CA VAL A 2 7.29 -15.12 29.58
C VAL A 2 7.43 -13.61 29.60
N TRP A 3 6.33 -12.88 29.39
CA TRP A 3 6.30 -11.43 29.42
C TRP A 3 5.71 -10.95 30.75
N LEU A 4 6.31 -9.94 31.32
CA LEU A 4 5.77 -9.21 32.46
C LEU A 4 5.56 -7.74 32.01
N SER A 5 4.31 -7.28 32.01
CA SER A 5 3.98 -5.87 31.77
C SER A 5 3.58 -5.21 33.07
N LEU A 6 4.10 -4.01 33.30
CA LEU A 6 3.76 -3.15 34.42
C LEU A 6 3.38 -1.76 33.89
N SER A 7 2.34 -1.16 34.45
CA SER A 7 1.96 0.21 34.17
C SER A 7 1.65 0.94 35.47
N THR A 8 2.04 2.21 35.55
CA THR A 8 1.66 3.13 36.61
C THR A 8 0.38 3.91 36.29
N LEU A 9 -0.16 3.71 35.06
CA LEU A 9 -1.40 4.35 34.60
C LEU A 9 -2.58 3.44 34.91
N ALA A 10 -3.68 4.04 35.39
CA ALA A 10 -4.87 3.28 35.73
C ALA A 10 -5.63 2.81 34.49
N ASN A 11 -5.65 3.61 33.41
CA ASN A 11 -6.38 3.32 32.18
C ASN A 11 -5.81 4.13 31.01
N TRP A 12 -6.35 3.87 29.79
CA TRP A 12 -5.95 4.57 28.57
C TRP A 12 -6.40 6.04 28.54
N GLU A 13 -7.43 6.40 29.25
CA GLU A 13 -7.95 7.78 29.37
C GLU A 13 -6.95 8.66 30.08
N GLU A 14 -6.35 8.19 31.18
CA GLU A 14 -5.30 8.93 31.91
C GLU A 14 -4.09 9.19 31.01
N LEU A 15 -3.66 8.21 30.21
CA LEU A 15 -2.59 8.40 29.26
C LEU A 15 -2.95 9.44 28.20
N ALA A 16 -4.16 9.34 27.63
CA ALA A 16 -4.62 10.23 26.59
C ALA A 16 -4.67 11.68 27.08
N HIS A 17 -5.24 11.94 28.26
CA HIS A 17 -5.29 13.28 28.81
C HIS A 17 -3.92 13.92 29.02
N LYS A 18 -2.95 13.14 29.52
CA LYS A 18 -1.58 13.66 29.70
C LYS A 18 -0.94 14.08 28.38
N VAL A 19 -1.10 13.30 27.32
CA VAL A 19 -0.48 13.59 26.01
C VAL A 19 -1.27 14.66 25.25
N ASP A 20 -2.60 14.66 25.33
CA ASP A 20 -3.47 15.59 24.63
C ASP A 20 -3.26 17.04 25.06
N THR A 21 -2.99 17.29 26.34
CA THR A 21 -2.69 18.62 26.85
C THR A 21 -1.51 19.26 26.08
N ASP A 22 -0.39 18.53 25.98
CA ASP A 22 0.80 18.99 25.29
C ASP A 22 0.55 19.24 23.78
N TYR A 23 -0.24 18.35 23.15
CA TYR A 23 -0.62 18.51 21.73
C TYR A 23 -1.50 19.76 21.52
N ASN A 24 -2.52 19.98 22.36
CA ASN A 24 -3.42 21.11 22.20
C ASN A 24 -2.75 22.46 22.49
N GLU A 25 -1.74 22.53 23.36
CA GLU A 25 -0.91 23.72 23.53
C GLU A 25 -0.24 24.14 22.21
N VAL A 26 0.21 23.19 21.41
CA VAL A 26 0.84 23.46 20.10
C VAL A 26 -0.21 23.70 19.00
N ILE A 27 -1.21 22.82 18.89
CA ILE A 27 -2.24 22.87 17.83
C ILE A 27 -3.02 24.19 17.86
N ASN A 28 -3.27 24.76 19.06
CA ASN A 28 -4.04 25.99 19.24
C ASN A 28 -3.19 27.26 19.10
N GLN A 29 -1.91 27.16 18.78
CA GLN A 29 -1.07 28.33 18.47
C GLN A 29 -1.56 29.04 17.19
N PRO A 30 -1.31 30.36 17.06
CA PRO A 30 -1.56 31.07 15.80
C PRO A 30 -0.82 30.40 14.63
N LEU A 31 -1.51 30.22 13.51
CA LEU A 31 -0.89 29.61 12.33
C LEU A 31 0.24 30.48 11.77
N PRO A 32 1.44 29.95 11.61
CA PRO A 32 2.50 30.61 10.85
C PRO A 32 2.05 30.90 9.42
N LYS A 33 2.68 31.90 8.77
CA LYS A 33 2.34 32.28 7.40
C LYS A 33 2.28 31.09 6.44
N LEU A 34 3.27 30.21 6.48
CA LEU A 34 3.31 28.99 5.65
C LEU A 34 2.04 28.13 5.81
N PHE A 35 1.62 27.89 7.04
CA PHE A 35 0.45 27.04 7.31
C PHE A 35 -0.86 27.77 6.99
N SER A 36 -0.91 29.09 7.19
CA SER A 36 -2.05 29.91 6.75
C SER A 36 -2.22 29.91 5.23
N ASP A 37 -1.13 29.95 4.46
CA ASP A 37 -1.17 29.87 2.99
C ASP A 37 -1.65 28.49 2.53
N ILE A 38 -1.22 27.40 3.19
CA ILE A 38 -1.74 26.05 2.94
C ILE A 38 -3.24 25.97 3.25
N ALA A 39 -3.68 26.51 4.40
CA ALA A 39 -5.09 26.54 4.78
C ALA A 39 -5.97 27.24 3.73
N LYS A 40 -5.53 28.40 3.21
CA LYS A 40 -6.23 29.12 2.14
C LYS A 40 -6.36 28.28 0.89
N THR A 41 -5.26 27.68 0.42
CA THR A 41 -5.29 26.82 -0.77
C THR A 41 -6.21 25.61 -0.59
N ALA A 42 -6.15 24.97 0.58
CA ALA A 42 -7.01 23.83 0.89
C ALA A 42 -8.50 24.20 0.97
N ALA A 43 -8.82 25.41 1.47
CA ALA A 43 -10.20 25.87 1.56
C ALA A 43 -10.87 26.05 0.20
N GLU A 44 -10.11 26.32 -0.87
CA GLU A 44 -10.58 26.44 -2.26
C GLU A 44 -10.85 25.10 -2.92
N ALA A 45 -10.32 23.99 -2.40
CA ALA A 45 -10.53 22.66 -2.96
C ALA A 45 -11.98 22.20 -2.79
N LYS A 46 -12.44 21.30 -3.70
CA LYS A 46 -13.82 20.83 -3.73
C LYS A 46 -13.98 19.54 -2.94
N GLY A 47 -14.77 19.63 -1.87
CA GLY A 47 -15.10 18.48 -1.01
C GLY A 47 -14.00 18.12 0.00
N ASP A 48 -14.37 17.33 0.99
CA ASP A 48 -13.53 17.03 2.15
C ASP A 48 -12.24 16.32 1.80
N LYS A 49 -12.35 15.30 0.92
CA LYS A 49 -11.19 14.54 0.47
C LYS A 49 -10.12 15.43 -0.15
N ASP A 50 -10.51 16.28 -1.11
CA ASP A 50 -9.56 17.12 -1.82
C ASP A 50 -8.95 18.19 -0.91
N LYS A 51 -9.70 18.69 0.07
CA LYS A 51 -9.19 19.63 1.08
C LYS A 51 -8.14 18.98 1.96
N ILE A 52 -8.42 17.78 2.47
CA ILE A 52 -7.48 17.02 3.31
C ILE A 52 -6.23 16.66 2.50
N ASP A 53 -6.40 16.11 1.30
CA ASP A 53 -5.30 15.77 0.40
C ASP A 53 -4.43 16.99 0.06
N THR A 54 -5.03 18.16 -0.13
CA THR A 54 -4.29 19.40 -0.36
C THR A 54 -3.44 19.78 0.85
N VAL A 55 -3.98 19.70 2.06
CA VAL A 55 -3.22 20.02 3.29
C VAL A 55 -2.01 19.12 3.42
N THR A 56 -2.19 17.80 3.34
CA THR A 56 -1.10 16.83 3.57
C THR A 56 -0.08 16.84 2.43
N SER A 57 -0.52 16.99 1.18
CA SER A 57 0.36 17.12 0.02
C SER A 57 1.25 18.36 0.11
N LEU A 58 0.66 19.54 0.38
CA LEU A 58 1.44 20.78 0.50
C LEU A 58 2.37 20.80 1.72
N LEU A 59 1.95 20.20 2.85
CA LEU A 59 2.84 20.04 3.99
C LEU A 59 4.04 19.17 3.64
N SER A 60 3.83 18.02 2.99
CA SER A 60 4.94 17.13 2.61
C SER A 60 5.88 17.74 1.57
N GLU A 61 5.42 18.74 0.79
CA GLU A 61 6.27 19.52 -0.13
C GLU A 61 7.15 20.55 0.58
N LYS A 62 6.66 21.13 1.68
CA LYS A 62 7.31 22.25 2.37
C LYS A 62 8.10 21.84 3.58
N ILE A 63 7.73 20.74 4.21
CA ILE A 63 8.37 20.22 5.41
C ILE A 63 8.99 18.87 5.07
N GLN A 64 10.30 18.75 5.26
CA GLN A 64 11.01 17.49 5.07
C GLN A 64 10.80 16.60 6.31
N TYR A 65 10.39 15.33 6.09
CA TYR A 65 10.33 14.38 7.19
C TYR A 65 11.73 14.02 7.68
N MET A 66 11.95 14.25 8.97
CA MET A 66 13.18 13.88 9.65
C MET A 66 12.85 13.37 11.05
N GLY A 67 13.03 12.07 11.28
CA GLY A 67 12.80 11.47 12.59
C GLY A 67 13.77 12.03 13.63
N ASP A 68 13.25 12.75 14.63
CA ASP A 68 14.02 13.23 15.76
C ASP A 68 13.60 12.50 17.03
N TRP A 69 14.43 11.57 17.45
CA TRP A 69 14.21 10.77 18.65
C TRP A 69 14.79 11.39 19.91
N ARG A 70 15.37 12.58 19.80
CA ARG A 70 15.91 13.33 20.96
C ARG A 70 14.75 13.86 21.81
N ALA A 71 14.81 13.65 23.10
CA ALA A 71 13.80 14.08 24.05
C ALA A 71 13.99 15.56 24.46
N ILE A 72 13.89 16.52 23.52
CA ILE A 72 14.07 17.95 23.82
C ILE A 72 12.87 18.51 24.60
N LYS A 73 11.63 18.17 24.17
CA LYS A 73 10.38 18.48 24.88
C LYS A 73 9.61 17.23 25.31
N GLY A 74 10.24 16.07 25.24
CA GLY A 74 9.60 14.77 25.36
C GLY A 74 9.43 14.09 23.99
N ARG A 75 9.65 12.77 23.97
CA ARG A 75 9.67 11.96 22.75
C ARG A 75 8.38 12.04 21.92
N PHE A 76 7.25 12.31 22.56
CA PHE A 76 5.92 12.27 21.94
C PHE A 76 5.27 13.66 21.82
N ILE A 77 5.93 14.73 22.21
CA ILE A 77 5.40 16.11 22.20
C ILE A 77 5.87 16.82 20.93
N PRO A 78 4.97 17.46 20.14
CA PRO A 78 5.34 18.20 18.96
C PRO A 78 6.08 19.50 19.33
N ARG A 79 6.87 20.02 18.39
CA ARG A 79 7.47 21.34 18.48
C ARG A 79 6.45 22.44 18.18
N ASP A 80 6.79 23.67 18.51
CA ASP A 80 5.92 24.83 18.22
C ASP A 80 5.70 24.99 16.71
N LEU A 81 4.48 25.41 16.29
CA LEU A 81 4.14 25.55 14.88
C LEU A 81 5.09 26.49 14.12
N ASN A 82 5.56 27.58 14.78
CA ASN A 82 6.52 28.49 14.18
C ASN A 82 7.91 27.85 13.99
N GLU A 83 8.34 27.00 14.92
CA GLU A 83 9.58 26.26 14.80
C GLU A 83 9.52 25.25 13.64
N ILE A 84 8.43 24.49 13.53
CA ILE A 84 8.21 23.55 12.42
C ILE A 84 8.25 24.30 11.08
N ALA A 85 7.49 25.40 10.96
CA ALA A 85 7.40 26.16 9.73
C ALA A 85 8.72 26.84 9.34
N SER A 86 9.48 27.35 10.30
CA SER A 86 10.75 28.07 10.04
C SER A 86 11.91 27.15 9.75
N THR A 87 11.96 25.96 10.36
CA THR A 87 13.02 24.99 10.13
C THR A 87 12.81 24.16 8.86
N GLY A 88 11.57 24.04 8.38
CA GLY A 88 11.23 23.23 7.21
C GLY A 88 11.46 21.73 7.39
N VAL A 89 11.56 21.26 8.64
CA VAL A 89 11.72 19.83 8.98
C VAL A 89 10.75 19.45 10.09
N GLY A 90 10.34 18.19 10.15
CA GLY A 90 9.45 17.66 11.16
C GLY A 90 9.41 16.15 11.20
N ASP A 91 8.96 15.59 12.31
CA ASP A 91 8.66 14.16 12.42
C ASP A 91 7.15 13.90 12.55
N CYS A 92 6.75 12.67 12.89
CA CYS A 92 5.34 12.28 12.93
C CYS A 92 4.48 13.20 13.81
N LYS A 93 4.96 13.59 14.97
CA LYS A 93 4.21 14.48 15.89
C LYS A 93 4.08 15.90 15.37
N ASP A 94 5.12 16.42 14.72
CA ASP A 94 5.14 17.76 14.12
C ASP A 94 4.19 17.85 12.92
N PHE A 95 4.26 16.86 12.02
CA PHE A 95 3.33 16.75 10.88
C PHE A 95 1.87 16.62 11.33
N THR A 96 1.64 15.83 12.38
CA THR A 96 0.29 15.65 12.95
C THR A 96 -0.22 16.96 13.53
N ALA A 97 0.56 17.66 14.36
CA ALA A 97 0.16 18.92 14.96
C ALA A 97 -0.11 20.02 13.91
N ALA A 98 0.78 20.18 12.93
CA ALA A 98 0.60 21.12 11.83
C ALA A 98 -0.65 20.79 10.99
N THR A 99 -0.86 19.53 10.63
CA THR A 99 -2.05 19.07 9.86
C THR A 99 -3.33 19.39 10.61
N ILE A 100 -3.39 19.08 11.92
CA ILE A 100 -4.58 19.34 12.74
C ILE A 100 -4.84 20.84 12.86
N ALA A 101 -3.82 21.64 13.13
CA ALA A 101 -3.96 23.09 13.24
C ALA A 101 -4.53 23.70 11.94
N ILE A 102 -4.01 23.28 10.79
CA ILE A 102 -4.50 23.73 9.48
C ILE A 102 -5.94 23.28 9.25
N LEU A 103 -6.27 22.00 9.47
CA LEU A 103 -7.61 21.45 9.25
C LEU A 103 -8.65 22.09 10.18
N ARG A 104 -8.31 22.32 11.46
CA ARG A 104 -9.19 23.01 12.40
C ARG A 104 -9.45 24.46 11.96
N SER A 105 -8.46 25.15 11.39
CA SER A 105 -8.63 26.54 10.90
C SER A 105 -9.60 26.67 9.71
N ILE A 106 -9.85 25.58 8.99
CA ILE A 106 -10.81 25.52 7.87
C ILE A 106 -12.08 24.74 8.23
N GLY A 107 -12.33 24.50 9.53
CA GLY A 107 -13.60 24.03 10.06
C GLY A 107 -13.75 22.53 10.27
N TYR A 108 -12.69 21.73 10.17
CA TYR A 108 -12.74 20.31 10.50
C TYR A 108 -12.54 20.05 12.00
N LYS A 109 -13.18 19.00 12.51
CA LYS A 109 -12.77 18.39 13.76
C LYS A 109 -11.64 17.42 13.46
N ALA A 110 -10.48 17.64 14.04
CA ALA A 110 -9.31 16.80 13.82
C ALA A 110 -8.58 16.57 15.16
N ASP A 111 -8.24 15.31 15.43
CA ASP A 111 -7.63 14.88 16.68
C ASP A 111 -6.39 14.01 16.41
N PRO A 112 -5.31 14.11 17.25
CA PRO A 112 -4.17 13.20 17.15
C PRO A 112 -4.59 11.77 17.53
N ALA A 113 -3.97 10.78 16.90
CA ALA A 113 -4.24 9.38 17.19
C ALA A 113 -2.92 8.59 17.24
N LEU A 114 -2.61 8.04 18.41
CA LEU A 114 -1.41 7.21 18.62
C LEU A 114 -1.64 5.81 18.07
N VAL A 115 -0.68 5.28 17.31
CA VAL A 115 -0.78 3.98 16.65
C VAL A 115 0.54 3.23 16.65
N LEU A 116 0.51 1.90 16.61
CA LEU A 116 1.67 1.06 16.30
C LEU A 116 1.70 0.80 14.79
N ARG A 117 2.30 1.72 14.05
CA ARG A 117 2.42 1.66 12.58
C ARG A 117 3.38 0.57 12.13
N GLY A 118 3.10 -0.02 10.96
CA GLY A 118 3.98 -0.95 10.26
C GLY A 118 3.48 -2.40 10.28
N GLN A 119 4.38 -3.34 9.99
CA GLN A 119 4.09 -4.76 9.86
C GLN A 119 4.05 -5.49 11.22
N TYR A 120 3.63 -4.80 12.28
CA TYR A 120 3.49 -5.34 13.63
C TYR A 120 2.07 -5.86 13.86
N GLU A 121 1.85 -6.51 15.00
CA GLU A 121 0.55 -7.02 15.40
C GLU A 121 -0.54 -5.95 15.32
N LYS A 122 -1.75 -6.36 14.94
CA LYS A 122 -2.91 -5.46 14.79
C LYS A 122 -3.36 -4.84 16.10
N SER A 123 -3.31 -5.60 17.18
CA SER A 123 -3.88 -5.26 18.48
C SER A 123 -2.83 -5.29 19.57
N LEU A 124 -2.79 -4.21 20.33
CA LEU A 124 -2.03 -4.11 21.56
C LEU A 124 -2.90 -4.57 22.73
N ASN A 125 -2.91 -5.85 23.00
CA ASN A 125 -3.65 -6.39 24.14
C ASN A 125 -2.80 -6.28 25.42
N ILE A 126 -2.43 -5.04 25.79
CA ILE A 126 -1.46 -4.73 26.85
C ILE A 126 -1.97 -3.58 27.73
N LEU A 127 -1.27 -3.37 28.86
CA LEU A 127 -1.56 -2.30 29.80
C LEU A 127 -1.31 -0.91 29.17
N PRO A 128 -2.02 0.14 29.62
CA PRO A 128 -1.79 1.50 29.18
C PRO A 128 -0.34 1.92 29.27
N GLY A 129 0.23 2.47 28.20
CA GLY A 129 1.61 2.93 28.14
C GLY A 129 1.95 3.55 26.80
N ILE A 130 2.62 4.70 26.83
CA ILE A 130 2.98 5.45 25.61
C ILE A 130 3.93 4.65 24.70
N ASN A 131 4.78 3.79 25.27
CA ASN A 131 5.72 2.97 24.52
C ASN A 131 5.06 1.85 23.69
N ASN A 132 3.75 1.66 23.83
CA ASN A 132 2.97 0.75 23.00
C ASN A 132 2.75 1.30 21.58
N PHE A 133 3.06 2.56 21.37
CA PHE A 133 2.91 3.26 20.10
C PHE A 133 4.27 3.69 19.57
N ASN A 134 4.42 3.68 18.27
CA ASN A 134 5.62 4.16 17.59
C ASN A 134 5.34 5.34 16.64
N HIS A 135 4.07 5.70 16.49
CA HIS A 135 3.64 6.69 15.51
C HIS A 135 2.40 7.44 15.98
N VAL A 136 2.17 8.61 15.36
CA VAL A 136 0.95 9.39 15.55
C VAL A 136 0.43 9.85 14.19
N ILE A 137 -0.89 9.76 14.04
CA ILE A 137 -1.65 10.10 12.84
C ILE A 137 -2.80 11.03 13.18
N VAL A 138 -3.61 11.40 12.20
CA VAL A 138 -4.76 12.30 12.37
C VAL A 138 -6.06 11.56 12.13
N LYS A 139 -6.99 11.68 13.08
CA LYS A 139 -8.41 11.35 12.88
C LYS A 139 -9.16 12.63 12.52
N VAL A 140 -9.72 12.72 11.32
CA VAL A 140 -10.50 13.87 10.86
C VAL A 140 -11.96 13.48 10.82
N THR A 141 -12.82 14.30 11.43
CA THR A 141 -14.28 14.12 11.39
C THR A 141 -14.91 15.34 10.71
N THR A 142 -15.70 15.09 9.67
CA THR A 142 -16.45 16.15 8.96
C THR A 142 -17.69 16.58 9.72
N SER A 143 -18.32 17.67 9.30
CA SER A 143 -19.59 18.13 9.85
C SER A 143 -20.74 17.12 9.67
N GLU A 144 -20.63 16.24 8.67
CA GLU A 144 -21.61 15.16 8.41
C GLU A 144 -21.29 13.87 9.20
N GLY A 145 -20.23 13.87 10.02
CA GLY A 145 -19.80 12.73 10.83
C GLY A 145 -18.97 11.70 10.07
N LYS A 146 -18.55 11.98 8.84
CA LYS A 146 -17.64 11.10 8.10
C LYS A 146 -16.25 11.17 8.70
N VAL A 147 -15.60 10.01 8.88
CA VAL A 147 -14.27 9.90 9.47
C VAL A 147 -13.23 9.57 8.39
N TYR A 148 -12.09 10.26 8.46
CA TYR A 148 -10.89 9.97 7.68
C TYR A 148 -9.72 9.69 8.63
N TRP A 149 -8.95 8.66 8.31
CA TRP A 149 -7.71 8.30 9.00
C TRP A 149 -6.52 8.68 8.12
N ILE A 150 -5.74 9.65 8.57
CA ILE A 150 -4.72 10.30 7.76
C ILE A 150 -3.36 10.15 8.43
N ASP A 151 -2.41 9.60 7.70
CA ASP A 151 -1.00 9.68 8.08
C ASP A 151 -0.32 10.79 7.28
N PRO A 152 -0.11 11.98 7.89
CA PRO A 152 0.44 13.13 7.19
C PRO A 152 1.94 13.00 6.90
N THR A 153 2.61 11.97 7.42
CA THR A 153 4.03 11.72 7.17
C THR A 153 4.28 10.99 5.85
N ASN A 154 3.22 10.46 5.22
CA ASN A 154 3.35 9.88 3.90
C ASN A 154 3.66 10.97 2.89
N ILE A 155 4.63 10.70 2.00
CA ILE A 155 5.04 11.64 0.95
C ILE A 155 3.90 11.91 -0.02
N THR A 156 3.07 10.89 -0.26
CA THR A 156 1.87 10.99 -1.10
C THR A 156 0.63 11.05 -0.24
N SER A 157 -0.40 11.75 -0.72
CA SER A 157 -1.66 11.93 -0.01
C SER A 157 -2.80 11.16 -0.67
N MET A 158 -3.59 10.47 0.16
CA MET A 158 -4.69 9.63 -0.28
C MET A 158 -5.78 9.59 0.81
N ALA A 159 -6.45 10.71 1.05
CA ALA A 159 -7.48 10.81 2.09
C ALA A 159 -8.71 9.91 1.86
N GLY A 160 -8.95 9.50 0.62
CA GLY A 160 -10.08 8.62 0.30
C GLY A 160 -9.89 7.16 0.69
N ASN A 161 -8.73 6.77 1.19
CA ASN A 161 -8.40 5.40 1.57
C ASN A 161 -7.54 5.38 2.83
N ILE A 162 -7.39 4.21 3.45
CA ILE A 162 -6.52 3.99 4.62
C ILE A 162 -5.29 3.22 4.14
N PHE A 163 -4.10 3.69 4.54
CA PHE A 163 -2.87 2.95 4.24
C PHE A 163 -2.82 1.62 4.99
N ALA A 164 -2.37 0.57 4.32
CA ALA A 164 -2.39 -0.79 4.84
C ALA A 164 -1.58 -0.96 6.14
N ASP A 165 -0.54 -0.16 6.34
CA ASP A 165 0.34 -0.23 7.51
C ASP A 165 -0.24 0.40 8.80
N ILE A 166 -1.39 1.11 8.68
CA ILE A 166 -2.17 1.61 9.81
C ILE A 166 -3.56 0.97 9.91
N ALA A 167 -4.04 0.32 8.86
CA ALA A 167 -5.34 -0.33 8.83
C ALA A 167 -5.46 -1.44 9.89
N GLU A 168 -6.64 -1.59 10.47
CA GLU A 168 -6.97 -2.60 11.50
C GLU A 168 -6.11 -2.51 12.77
N LYS A 169 -5.38 -1.40 12.98
CA LYS A 169 -4.56 -1.16 14.17
C LYS A 169 -5.39 -0.56 15.30
N ALA A 170 -5.11 -1.02 16.52
CA ALA A 170 -5.59 -0.36 17.70
C ALA A 170 -4.94 1.03 17.83
N THR A 171 -5.74 2.02 18.14
CA THR A 171 -5.30 3.42 18.23
C THR A 171 -5.91 4.10 19.45
N LEU A 172 -5.14 5.03 20.04
CA LEU A 172 -5.60 5.90 21.11
C LEU A 172 -5.79 7.31 20.55
N VAL A 173 -7.04 7.69 20.35
CA VAL A 173 -7.39 9.05 19.91
C VAL A 173 -7.30 9.98 21.10
N LEU A 174 -6.48 11.02 20.95
CA LEU A 174 -6.28 12.05 21.95
C LEU A 174 -7.36 13.12 21.79
N ASN A 175 -8.26 13.18 22.75
CA ASN A 175 -9.34 14.17 22.77
C ASN A 175 -9.65 14.52 24.22
N MET A 176 -9.62 15.81 24.57
CA MET A 176 -9.87 16.28 25.94
C MET A 176 -11.28 15.93 26.46
N GLU A 177 -12.27 15.96 25.56
CA GLU A 177 -13.67 15.69 25.96
C GLU A 177 -13.91 14.20 26.18
N LYS A 178 -13.38 13.36 25.28
CA LYS A 178 -13.61 11.93 25.31
C LYS A 178 -12.48 11.18 24.60
N PRO A 179 -11.39 10.80 25.31
CA PRO A 179 -10.38 9.92 24.76
C PRO A 179 -10.99 8.59 24.32
N ILE A 180 -10.59 8.10 23.16
CA ILE A 180 -11.18 6.88 22.59
C ILE A 180 -10.04 5.92 22.22
N TYR A 181 -10.12 4.71 22.79
CA TYR A 181 -9.35 3.57 22.33
C TYR A 181 -10.20 2.78 21.33
N GLU A 182 -9.82 2.84 20.06
CA GLU A 182 -10.61 2.25 18.97
C GLU A 182 -9.70 1.54 17.95
N VAL A 183 -10.31 0.82 17.01
CA VAL A 183 -9.60 0.15 15.92
C VAL A 183 -9.84 0.91 14.63
N ILE A 184 -8.76 1.23 13.90
CA ILE A 184 -8.83 1.81 12.57
C ILE A 184 -9.52 0.80 11.64
N PRO A 185 -10.47 1.21 10.79
CA PRO A 185 -11.16 0.29 9.88
C PRO A 185 -10.22 -0.46 8.95
N ALA A 186 -10.65 -1.64 8.51
CA ALA A 186 -9.98 -2.38 7.44
C ALA A 186 -10.03 -1.60 6.12
N VAL A 187 -9.03 -1.83 5.27
CA VAL A 187 -9.04 -1.33 3.89
C VAL A 187 -10.07 -2.11 3.08
N ASP A 188 -10.95 -1.41 2.36
CA ASP A 188 -11.78 -2.06 1.36
C ASP A 188 -10.94 -2.37 0.11
N PHE A 189 -10.76 -3.66 -0.18
CA PHE A 189 -9.97 -4.13 -1.32
C PHE A 189 -10.46 -3.60 -2.68
N LYS A 190 -11.72 -3.18 -2.79
CA LYS A 190 -12.28 -2.61 -4.03
C LYS A 190 -11.72 -1.24 -4.39
N HIS A 191 -11.13 -0.52 -3.44
CA HIS A 191 -10.55 0.80 -3.68
C HIS A 191 -9.15 0.74 -4.29
N SER A 192 -8.49 -0.42 -4.24
CA SER A 192 -7.14 -0.61 -4.78
C SER A 192 -7.18 -1.66 -5.87
N VAL A 193 -6.82 -1.26 -7.09
CA VAL A 193 -6.99 -2.11 -8.28
C VAL A 193 -5.75 -2.08 -9.15
N ILE A 194 -5.37 -3.25 -9.66
CA ILE A 194 -4.40 -3.45 -10.75
C ILE A 194 -5.16 -4.12 -11.90
N GLU A 195 -5.22 -3.46 -13.04
CA GLU A 195 -5.74 -4.04 -14.29
C GLU A 195 -4.63 -4.06 -15.33
N GLU A 196 -4.19 -5.24 -15.73
CA GLU A 196 -3.18 -5.43 -16.74
C GLU A 196 -3.78 -6.12 -17.98
N ASN A 197 -3.52 -5.55 -19.16
CA ASN A 197 -3.81 -6.18 -20.44
C ASN A 197 -2.52 -6.32 -21.23
N GLU A 198 -2.19 -7.54 -21.63
CA GLU A 198 -0.93 -7.87 -22.27
C GLU A 198 -1.15 -8.73 -23.52
N ILE A 199 -0.40 -8.43 -24.58
CA ILE A 199 -0.36 -9.24 -25.80
C ILE A 199 1.05 -9.78 -25.95
N LEU A 200 1.15 -11.10 -26.05
CA LEU A 200 2.37 -11.83 -26.34
C LEU A 200 2.39 -12.26 -27.80
N SER A 201 3.45 -11.92 -28.51
CA SER A 201 3.68 -12.34 -29.88
C SER A 201 4.93 -13.20 -29.96
N VAL A 202 4.75 -14.52 -30.17
CA VAL A 202 5.86 -15.45 -30.35
C VAL A 202 6.46 -15.25 -31.72
N LYS A 203 7.78 -15.05 -31.80
CA LYS A 203 8.48 -14.95 -33.09
C LYS A 203 8.58 -16.32 -33.80
N ASN A 204 8.58 -16.31 -35.11
CA ASN A 204 8.51 -17.53 -35.94
C ASN A 204 9.60 -18.56 -35.65
N ASN A 205 10.73 -18.15 -35.08
CA ASN A 205 11.83 -19.06 -34.72
C ASN A 205 11.76 -19.57 -33.26
N TYR A 206 10.71 -19.19 -32.50
CA TYR A 206 10.55 -19.49 -31.06
C TYR A 206 11.71 -19.04 -30.16
N LEU A 207 12.58 -18.15 -30.64
CA LEU A 207 13.74 -17.66 -29.86
C LEU A 207 13.42 -16.42 -29.02
N ALA A 208 12.34 -15.73 -29.34
CA ALA A 208 11.94 -14.53 -28.62
C ALA A 208 10.41 -14.37 -28.55
N VAL A 209 9.95 -13.67 -27.53
CA VAL A 209 8.55 -13.26 -27.35
C VAL A 209 8.53 -11.76 -27.16
N ASN A 210 7.69 -11.07 -27.93
CA ASN A 210 7.41 -9.66 -27.74
C ASN A 210 6.22 -9.51 -26.80
N TYR A 211 6.37 -8.71 -25.77
CA TYR A 211 5.37 -8.36 -24.77
C TYR A 211 4.96 -6.92 -24.97
N LYS A 212 3.68 -6.67 -25.14
CA LYS A 212 3.10 -5.33 -25.27
C LYS A 212 1.87 -5.24 -24.41
N GLY A 213 1.80 -4.25 -23.52
CA GLY A 213 0.67 -4.13 -22.63
C GLY A 213 0.47 -2.75 -22.03
N ASN A 214 -0.56 -2.69 -21.20
CA ASN A 214 -0.86 -1.55 -20.36
C ASN A 214 -1.27 -2.03 -18.96
N ILE A 215 -0.97 -1.21 -17.97
CA ILE A 215 -1.34 -1.42 -16.56
C ILE A 215 -2.09 -0.18 -16.11
N ALA A 216 -3.28 -0.37 -15.53
CA ALA A 216 -4.02 0.67 -14.81
C ALA A 216 -3.97 0.38 -13.32
N LEU A 217 -3.59 1.38 -12.52
CA LEU A 217 -3.45 1.31 -11.08
C LEU A 217 -4.38 2.31 -10.40
N LYS A 218 -5.04 1.90 -9.32
CA LYS A 218 -5.94 2.75 -8.52
C LYS A 218 -5.66 2.56 -7.02
N GLY A 219 -6.02 3.57 -6.23
CA GLY A 219 -5.89 3.54 -4.78
C GLY A 219 -4.45 3.36 -4.33
N GLU A 220 -4.21 2.47 -3.36
CA GLU A 220 -2.86 2.23 -2.84
C GLU A 220 -1.92 1.62 -3.88
N MET A 221 -2.45 0.93 -4.88
CA MET A 221 -1.62 0.44 -6.00
C MET A 221 -1.06 1.60 -6.84
N ALA A 222 -1.84 2.67 -7.05
CA ALA A 222 -1.36 3.89 -7.69
C ALA A 222 -0.35 4.65 -6.81
N ASN A 223 -0.50 4.58 -5.48
CA ASN A 223 0.42 5.21 -4.53
C ASN A 223 1.86 4.71 -4.70
N TYR A 224 2.07 3.41 -4.94
CA TYR A 224 3.41 2.85 -5.15
C TYR A 224 4.16 3.49 -6.32
N VAL A 225 3.47 4.07 -7.28
CA VAL A 225 4.07 4.74 -8.44
C VAL A 225 4.16 6.25 -8.22
N THR A 226 3.16 6.84 -7.56
CA THR A 226 3.01 8.31 -7.42
C THR A 226 4.21 8.99 -6.74
N GLY A 227 4.92 8.30 -5.86
CA GLY A 227 6.07 8.87 -5.15
C GLY A 227 7.44 8.50 -5.74
N LEU A 228 7.49 7.73 -6.81
CA LEU A 228 8.77 7.21 -7.32
C LEU A 228 9.69 8.31 -7.87
N ASP A 229 9.14 9.35 -8.51
CA ASP A 229 9.89 10.47 -9.07
C ASP A 229 10.61 11.33 -8.02
N LEU A 230 10.19 11.22 -6.76
CA LEU A 230 10.85 11.91 -5.65
C LEU A 230 12.16 11.24 -5.21
N TYR A 231 12.32 9.95 -5.49
CA TYR A 231 13.45 9.15 -5.05
C TYR A 231 14.35 8.68 -6.17
N TYR A 232 13.81 8.59 -7.40
CA TYR A 232 14.48 7.99 -8.53
C TYR A 232 14.65 8.98 -9.67
N SER A 233 15.81 9.00 -10.28
CA SER A 233 16.03 9.64 -11.57
C SER A 233 15.16 8.96 -12.65
N LYS A 234 14.95 9.64 -13.78
CA LYS A 234 14.19 9.08 -14.90
C LYS A 234 14.73 7.71 -15.34
N GLN A 235 16.04 7.54 -15.40
CA GLN A 235 16.68 6.26 -15.77
C GLN A 235 16.40 5.18 -14.73
N GLN A 236 16.51 5.50 -13.45
CA GLN A 236 16.22 4.54 -12.37
C GLN A 236 14.75 4.14 -12.35
N MET A 237 13.83 5.07 -12.64
CA MET A 237 12.40 4.77 -12.77
C MET A 237 12.13 3.82 -13.93
N GLU A 238 12.79 4.03 -15.08
CA GLU A 238 12.69 3.15 -16.23
C GLU A 238 13.20 1.74 -15.91
N ASP A 239 14.39 1.62 -15.32
CA ASP A 239 14.99 0.34 -14.93
C ASP A 239 14.12 -0.40 -13.92
N PHE A 240 13.62 0.31 -12.91
CA PHE A 240 12.71 -0.25 -11.90
C PHE A 240 11.41 -0.73 -12.53
N SER A 241 10.79 0.08 -13.40
CA SER A 241 9.52 -0.25 -14.04
C SER A 241 9.63 -1.48 -14.94
N PHE A 242 10.65 -1.56 -15.79
CA PHE A 242 10.87 -2.74 -16.62
C PHE A 242 11.10 -4.00 -15.77
N ARG A 243 11.87 -3.92 -14.71
CA ARG A 243 12.09 -5.05 -13.79
C ARG A 243 10.81 -5.50 -13.11
N MET A 244 9.97 -4.56 -12.66
CA MET A 244 8.68 -4.88 -12.03
C MET A 244 7.69 -5.52 -13.02
N ILE A 245 7.62 -4.99 -14.24
CA ILE A 245 6.69 -5.48 -15.27
C ILE A 245 7.13 -6.84 -15.83
N SER A 246 8.41 -7.01 -16.15
CA SER A 246 8.92 -8.25 -16.76
C SER A 246 9.22 -9.36 -15.74
N GLY A 247 9.38 -9.00 -14.46
CA GLY A 247 9.81 -9.90 -13.39
C GLY A 247 11.29 -10.31 -13.45
N ILE A 248 12.07 -9.74 -14.38
CA ILE A 248 13.50 -10.00 -14.58
C ILE A 248 14.25 -8.72 -14.94
N GLU A 249 15.59 -8.76 -14.87
CA GLU A 249 16.43 -7.73 -15.48
C GLU A 249 16.44 -7.90 -17.00
N LEU A 250 16.03 -6.86 -17.73
CA LEU A 250 16.04 -6.85 -19.21
C LEU A 250 17.31 -6.17 -19.71
N GLU A 251 17.91 -6.76 -20.73
CA GLU A 251 18.99 -6.09 -21.48
C GLU A 251 18.46 -4.84 -22.19
N LYS A 252 19.34 -3.88 -22.48
CA LYS A 252 18.92 -2.60 -23.09
C LYS A 252 18.22 -2.79 -24.46
N ASP A 253 18.66 -3.74 -25.26
CA ASP A 253 18.09 -4.02 -26.57
C ASP A 253 16.76 -4.81 -26.50
N GLU A 254 16.44 -5.37 -25.34
CA GLU A 254 15.13 -6.00 -25.09
C GLU A 254 14.05 -4.96 -24.75
N ARG A 255 14.41 -3.80 -24.23
CA ARG A 255 13.50 -2.69 -23.90
C ARG A 255 13.10 -1.95 -25.17
N LYS A 256 11.81 -1.76 -25.41
CA LYS A 256 11.32 -1.12 -26.64
C LYS A 256 10.60 0.21 -26.38
N ASN A 257 9.61 0.19 -25.48
CA ASN A 257 8.83 1.37 -25.14
C ASN A 257 8.35 1.30 -23.69
N LEU A 258 8.36 2.45 -23.01
CA LEU A 258 7.78 2.62 -21.69
C LEU A 258 7.19 4.05 -21.60
N VAL A 259 5.89 4.12 -21.35
CA VAL A 259 5.20 5.39 -21.10
C VAL A 259 4.78 5.38 -19.63
N LEU A 260 5.44 6.20 -18.83
CA LEU A 260 5.10 6.44 -17.44
C LEU A 260 4.23 7.70 -17.32
N PRO A 261 3.34 7.78 -16.32
CA PRO A 261 2.56 8.99 -16.08
C PRO A 261 3.46 10.16 -15.72
N GLN A 262 3.03 11.37 -16.06
CA GLN A 262 3.64 12.58 -15.50
C GLN A 262 3.06 12.80 -14.10
N LEU A 263 3.89 12.60 -13.08
CA LEU A 263 3.52 12.75 -11.68
C LEU A 263 3.83 14.20 -11.27
N SER A 264 2.85 15.09 -11.41
CA SER A 264 2.99 16.52 -11.09
C SER A 264 2.45 16.90 -9.71
N SER A 265 1.92 15.93 -8.98
CA SER A 265 1.26 16.14 -7.69
C SER A 265 1.55 14.97 -6.75
N ARG A 266 1.65 15.24 -5.47
CA ARG A 266 1.76 14.23 -4.42
C ARG A 266 0.42 13.62 -4.02
N ILE A 267 -0.68 14.08 -4.62
CA ILE A 267 -2.00 13.48 -4.42
C ILE A 267 -2.11 12.26 -5.34
N VAL A 268 -2.42 11.12 -4.73
CA VAL A 268 -2.58 9.85 -5.46
C VAL A 268 -3.78 9.92 -6.39
N LYS A 269 -3.53 9.67 -7.67
CA LYS A 269 -4.54 9.58 -8.73
C LYS A 269 -4.38 8.27 -9.48
N ASP A 270 -5.40 7.90 -10.25
CA ASP A 270 -5.31 6.75 -11.14
C ASP A 270 -4.11 6.89 -12.09
N VAL A 271 -3.34 5.81 -12.20
CA VAL A 271 -2.10 5.75 -12.98
C VAL A 271 -2.29 4.78 -14.14
N LYS A 272 -1.79 5.15 -15.32
CA LYS A 272 -1.68 4.26 -16.48
C LYS A 272 -0.23 4.18 -16.92
N VAL A 273 0.23 2.96 -17.16
CA VAL A 273 1.56 2.64 -17.69
C VAL A 273 1.38 1.86 -18.97
N GLU A 274 2.07 2.23 -20.04
CA GLU A 274 2.14 1.44 -21.27
C GLU A 274 3.57 0.95 -21.46
N TYR A 275 3.71 -0.29 -21.92
CA TYR A 275 5.02 -0.90 -22.09
C TYR A 275 5.10 -1.80 -23.30
N GLU A 276 6.32 -1.92 -23.82
CA GLU A 276 6.69 -2.93 -24.82
C GLU A 276 8.14 -3.36 -24.60
N TYR A 277 8.36 -4.68 -24.54
CA TYR A 277 9.69 -5.27 -24.44
C TYR A 277 9.73 -6.61 -25.18
N GLU A 278 10.93 -7.02 -25.54
CA GLU A 278 11.19 -8.32 -26.14
C GLU A 278 12.02 -9.15 -25.17
N ARG A 279 11.62 -10.38 -24.94
CA ARG A 279 12.32 -11.31 -24.08
C ARG A 279 12.94 -12.41 -24.93
N LYS A 280 14.26 -12.41 -25.02
CA LYS A 280 15.04 -13.48 -25.64
C LYS A 280 15.01 -14.71 -24.74
N ASN A 281 14.97 -15.91 -25.33
CA ASN A 281 14.92 -17.16 -24.56
C ASN A 281 13.76 -17.27 -23.55
N ALA A 282 12.64 -16.59 -23.82
CA ALA A 282 11.44 -16.70 -22.99
C ALA A 282 10.76 -18.09 -23.07
N LEU A 283 10.99 -18.78 -24.16
CA LEU A 283 10.47 -20.12 -24.41
C LEU A 283 11.57 -21.17 -24.23
N PHE A 284 11.22 -22.29 -23.67
CA PHE A 284 12.12 -23.45 -23.57
C PHE A 284 11.55 -24.64 -24.35
N LYS A 285 12.43 -25.37 -25.00
CA LYS A 285 12.06 -26.55 -25.78
C LYS A 285 11.75 -27.72 -24.85
N THR A 286 10.66 -28.39 -25.12
CA THR A 286 10.24 -29.65 -24.45
C THR A 286 10.15 -30.76 -25.45
N ASN A 287 9.92 -32.00 -24.99
CA ASN A 287 9.71 -33.14 -25.86
C ASN A 287 8.42 -33.09 -26.71
N VAL A 288 7.50 -32.14 -26.38
CA VAL A 288 6.18 -32.02 -27.00
C VAL A 288 5.90 -30.66 -27.62
N GLY A 289 6.91 -29.77 -27.68
CA GLY A 289 6.76 -28.42 -28.22
C GLY A 289 7.57 -27.40 -27.44
N TYR A 290 7.17 -26.17 -27.50
CA TYR A 290 7.76 -25.07 -26.73
C TYR A 290 6.88 -24.69 -25.55
N ALA A 291 7.49 -24.32 -24.44
CA ALA A 291 6.78 -23.93 -23.24
C ALA A 291 7.13 -22.50 -22.80
N LEU A 292 6.13 -21.78 -22.34
CA LEU A 292 6.25 -20.47 -21.69
C LEU A 292 5.91 -20.63 -20.20
N THR A 293 6.82 -20.23 -19.34
CA THR A 293 6.53 -20.14 -17.90
C THR A 293 5.65 -18.93 -17.60
N MET A 294 4.59 -19.15 -16.85
CA MET A 294 3.69 -18.10 -16.38
C MET A 294 4.04 -17.71 -14.95
N GLY A 295 3.94 -16.44 -14.65
CA GLY A 295 4.09 -15.93 -13.29
C GLY A 295 2.88 -16.19 -12.40
N SER A 296 3.04 -15.92 -11.12
CA SER A 296 1.96 -15.80 -10.13
C SER A 296 2.07 -14.46 -9.41
N ALA A 297 0.96 -14.01 -8.82
CA ALA A 297 0.96 -12.79 -8.03
C ALA A 297 1.95 -12.89 -6.84
N PRO A 298 2.63 -11.80 -6.45
CA PRO A 298 3.60 -11.79 -5.36
C PRO A 298 3.05 -12.30 -4.03
N GLU A 299 1.78 -12.07 -3.75
CA GLU A 299 1.08 -12.47 -2.52
C GLU A 299 0.98 -14.00 -2.41
N VAL A 300 0.81 -14.67 -3.54
CA VAL A 300 0.84 -16.14 -3.62
C VAL A 300 2.20 -16.67 -3.15
N SER A 301 3.28 -16.06 -3.64
CA SER A 301 4.65 -16.42 -3.23
C SER A 301 4.88 -16.14 -1.74
N SER A 302 4.35 -15.05 -1.21
CA SER A 302 4.46 -14.71 0.22
C SER A 302 3.81 -15.76 1.13
N ILE A 303 2.64 -16.28 0.75
CA ILE A 303 1.98 -17.35 1.48
C ILE A 303 2.78 -18.66 1.39
N ILE A 304 3.20 -19.06 0.19
CA ILE A 304 3.93 -20.33 -0.03
C ILE A 304 5.25 -20.34 0.75
N ASN A 305 5.98 -19.23 0.72
CA ASN A 305 7.29 -19.11 1.34
C ASN A 305 7.24 -18.72 2.82
N SER A 306 6.05 -18.54 3.41
CA SER A 306 5.93 -18.23 4.85
C SER A 306 6.55 -19.35 5.69
N PRO A 307 7.48 -19.04 6.63
CA PRO A 307 8.08 -20.06 7.49
C PRO A 307 7.03 -20.80 8.34
N PRO A 308 7.17 -22.11 8.55
CA PRO A 308 6.21 -22.88 9.34
C PRO A 308 6.23 -22.53 10.83
N ASP A 309 7.33 -21.99 11.32
CA ASP A 309 7.58 -21.60 12.71
C ASP A 309 7.43 -20.09 12.94
N ARG A 310 6.75 -19.38 12.02
CA ARG A 310 6.51 -17.95 12.12
C ARG A 310 5.75 -17.61 13.41
N VAL A 311 6.29 -16.66 14.18
CA VAL A 311 5.75 -16.23 15.48
C VAL A 311 4.97 -14.92 15.43
N THR A 312 4.91 -14.27 14.26
CA THR A 312 4.19 -13.00 14.04
C THR A 312 3.16 -13.15 12.94
N ASP A 313 2.21 -12.22 12.87
CA ASP A 313 1.27 -12.10 11.76
C ASP A 313 1.99 -12.02 10.41
N LEU A 314 1.36 -12.52 9.36
CA LEU A 314 1.86 -12.38 7.98
C LEU A 314 1.25 -11.13 7.36
N PHE A 315 2.08 -10.14 7.06
CA PHE A 315 1.66 -8.94 6.34
C PHE A 315 1.53 -9.22 4.85
N MET A 316 0.35 -8.95 4.30
CA MET A 316 -0.02 -9.19 2.89
C MET A 316 0.03 -7.91 2.04
N GLY A 317 0.32 -6.76 2.66
CA GLY A 317 0.22 -5.46 1.99
C GLY A 317 -1.21 -4.92 1.96
N ALA A 318 -1.47 -4.03 1.02
CA ALA A 318 -2.80 -3.47 0.85
C ALA A 318 -3.76 -4.50 0.25
N PRO A 319 -4.96 -4.67 0.80
CA PRO A 319 -6.04 -5.40 0.14
C PRO A 319 -6.36 -4.79 -1.22
N HIS A 320 -6.46 -5.64 -2.26
CA HIS A 320 -6.65 -5.15 -3.63
C HIS A 320 -7.20 -6.23 -4.57
N ILE A 321 -7.63 -5.78 -5.75
CA ILE A 321 -7.96 -6.62 -6.89
C ILE A 321 -6.82 -6.51 -7.91
N ASN A 322 -6.28 -7.64 -8.34
CA ASN A 322 -5.34 -7.72 -9.44
C ASN A 322 -5.92 -8.59 -10.54
N THR A 323 -6.18 -8.01 -11.72
CA THR A 323 -6.67 -8.72 -12.89
C THR A 323 -5.67 -8.57 -14.03
N LYS A 324 -5.12 -9.68 -14.50
CA LYS A 324 -4.25 -9.74 -15.69
C LYS A 324 -4.91 -10.53 -16.79
N LYS A 325 -5.08 -9.90 -17.97
CA LYS A 325 -5.53 -10.55 -19.20
C LYS A 325 -4.38 -10.63 -20.18
N THR A 326 -3.99 -11.83 -20.55
CA THR A 326 -2.90 -12.09 -21.50
C THR A 326 -3.44 -12.77 -22.74
N LEU A 327 -3.19 -12.18 -23.91
CA LEU A 327 -3.49 -12.78 -25.20
C LEU A 327 -2.20 -13.25 -25.87
N ILE A 328 -2.01 -14.56 -25.99
CA ILE A 328 -0.86 -15.14 -26.69
C ILE A 328 -1.28 -15.42 -28.14
N LYS A 329 -0.63 -14.72 -29.08
CA LYS A 329 -0.96 -14.79 -30.49
C LYS A 329 -0.25 -15.93 -31.23
N ASN A 330 -0.96 -16.56 -32.16
CA ASN A 330 -0.44 -17.62 -33.04
C ASN A 330 0.17 -18.82 -32.29
N ALA A 331 -0.35 -19.16 -31.12
CA ALA A 331 0.19 -20.19 -30.27
C ALA A 331 -0.94 -20.99 -29.61
N LYS A 332 -1.39 -22.04 -30.26
CA LYS A 332 -2.40 -22.92 -29.68
C LYS A 332 -1.79 -23.75 -28.55
N ALA A 333 -2.38 -23.64 -27.37
CA ALA A 333 -1.91 -24.34 -26.18
C ALA A 333 -2.51 -25.77 -26.09
N LYS A 334 -1.69 -26.71 -25.61
CA LYS A 334 -2.10 -28.06 -25.29
C LYS A 334 -2.58 -28.18 -23.84
N GLY A 335 -3.63 -28.99 -23.62
CA GLY A 335 -4.06 -29.40 -22.28
C GLY A 335 -4.53 -28.25 -21.37
N ILE A 336 -5.07 -27.16 -21.95
CA ILE A 336 -5.43 -25.93 -21.24
C ILE A 336 -6.37 -26.16 -20.07
N ASN A 337 -7.29 -27.14 -20.16
CA ASN A 337 -8.22 -27.40 -19.04
C ASN A 337 -7.53 -27.83 -17.75
N LYS A 338 -6.30 -28.37 -17.84
CA LYS A 338 -5.49 -28.76 -16.69
C LYS A 338 -4.76 -27.56 -16.05
N LEU A 339 -4.76 -26.42 -16.72
CA LEU A 339 -4.11 -25.17 -16.26
C LEU A 339 -5.09 -24.25 -15.55
N ASN A 340 -6.39 -24.48 -15.71
CA ASN A 340 -7.41 -23.73 -14.98
C ASN A 340 -7.38 -24.12 -13.50
N TYR A 341 -7.47 -23.12 -12.62
CA TYR A 341 -7.64 -23.34 -11.19
C TYR A 341 -8.48 -22.25 -10.57
N SER A 342 -9.07 -22.56 -9.42
CA SER A 342 -9.74 -21.62 -8.56
C SER A 342 -9.49 -22.00 -7.10
N ILE A 343 -8.94 -21.07 -6.34
CA ILE A 343 -8.67 -21.23 -4.92
C ILE A 343 -9.38 -20.10 -4.19
N ASP A 344 -10.19 -20.45 -3.20
CA ASP A 344 -10.94 -19.52 -2.36
C ASP A 344 -10.55 -19.68 -0.89
N SER A 345 -10.23 -18.59 -0.24
CA SER A 345 -9.94 -18.54 1.19
C SER A 345 -10.40 -17.19 1.78
N PRO A 346 -10.49 -17.07 3.12
CA PRO A 346 -10.82 -15.79 3.76
C PRO A 346 -9.79 -14.67 3.49
N TRP A 347 -8.57 -15.00 3.11
CA TRP A 347 -7.45 -14.05 2.98
C TRP A 347 -7.10 -13.75 1.54
N LEU A 348 -7.24 -14.74 0.66
CA LEU A 348 -6.84 -14.66 -0.74
C LEU A 348 -7.76 -15.52 -1.61
N LYS A 349 -8.20 -14.95 -2.74
CA LYS A 349 -8.85 -15.70 -3.81
C LYS A 349 -8.01 -15.60 -5.07
N VAL A 350 -7.75 -16.71 -5.72
CA VAL A 350 -6.94 -16.77 -6.95
C VAL A 350 -7.66 -17.61 -7.99
N THR A 351 -7.85 -17.06 -9.17
CA THR A 351 -8.39 -17.80 -10.31
C THR A 351 -7.51 -17.64 -11.52
N ARG A 352 -7.40 -18.69 -12.31
CA ARG A 352 -6.82 -18.68 -13.66
C ARG A 352 -7.72 -19.41 -14.60
N THR A 353 -8.06 -18.77 -15.71
CA THR A 353 -8.80 -19.40 -16.81
C THR A 353 -8.04 -19.25 -18.12
N LEU A 354 -7.98 -20.33 -18.88
CA LEU A 354 -7.39 -20.37 -20.22
C LEU A 354 -8.42 -20.81 -21.23
N VAL A 355 -8.48 -20.10 -22.35
CA VAL A 355 -9.38 -20.41 -23.45
C VAL A 355 -8.61 -20.31 -24.78
N ASN A 356 -8.71 -21.37 -25.62
CA ASN A 356 -8.24 -21.29 -27.00
C ASN A 356 -9.25 -20.50 -27.84
N LYS A 357 -8.80 -19.44 -28.52
CA LYS A 357 -9.57 -18.63 -29.47
C LYS A 357 -8.96 -18.80 -30.87
N GLY A 358 -9.30 -19.88 -31.53
CA GLY A 358 -8.70 -20.23 -32.81
C GLY A 358 -7.23 -20.62 -32.64
N ARG A 359 -6.32 -19.79 -33.17
CA ARG A 359 -4.85 -19.94 -33.01
C ARG A 359 -4.27 -19.16 -31.82
N ASP A 360 -5.10 -18.41 -31.13
CA ASP A 360 -4.66 -17.61 -29.98
C ASP A 360 -5.07 -18.29 -28.67
N VAL A 361 -4.36 -17.99 -27.59
CA VAL A 361 -4.72 -18.39 -26.23
C VAL A 361 -4.99 -17.14 -25.40
N GLU A 362 -6.17 -17.06 -24.82
CA GLU A 362 -6.52 -16.04 -23.85
C GLU A 362 -6.39 -16.60 -22.43
N ILE A 363 -5.71 -15.86 -21.57
CA ILE A 363 -5.52 -16.19 -20.16
C ILE A 363 -6.09 -15.04 -19.36
N THR A 364 -6.88 -15.35 -18.34
CA THR A 364 -7.32 -14.39 -17.34
C THR A 364 -6.88 -14.89 -15.99
N ASP A 365 -6.03 -14.12 -15.34
CA ASP A 365 -5.62 -14.27 -13.94
C ASP A 365 -6.32 -13.22 -13.09
N GLU A 366 -6.93 -13.64 -12.00
CA GLU A 366 -7.50 -12.75 -11.01
C GLU A 366 -7.01 -13.15 -9.62
N THR A 367 -6.52 -12.15 -8.87
CA THR A 367 -6.10 -12.31 -7.49
C THR A 367 -6.81 -11.24 -6.65
N LEU A 368 -7.56 -11.67 -5.64
CA LEU A 368 -8.15 -10.79 -4.64
C LEU A 368 -7.42 -10.97 -3.34
N VAL A 369 -6.72 -9.94 -2.90
CA VAL A 369 -6.13 -9.86 -1.56
C VAL A 369 -7.16 -9.23 -0.64
N LEU A 370 -7.67 -9.99 0.32
CA LEU A 370 -8.86 -9.63 1.10
C LEU A 370 -8.54 -8.99 2.45
N CYS A 371 -7.28 -9.07 2.91
CA CYS A 371 -6.85 -8.53 4.19
C CYS A 371 -5.39 -8.05 4.15
N SER A 372 -5.05 -7.10 5.03
CA SER A 372 -3.66 -6.65 5.19
C SER A 372 -2.81 -7.62 6.02
N PHE A 373 -3.43 -8.43 6.85
CA PHE A 373 -2.74 -9.36 7.75
C PHE A 373 -3.44 -10.71 7.81
N ILE A 374 -2.66 -11.78 7.82
CA ILE A 374 -3.09 -13.10 8.25
C ILE A 374 -2.54 -13.30 9.65
N THR A 375 -3.41 -13.47 10.65
CA THR A 375 -2.97 -13.54 12.04
C THR A 375 -2.15 -14.80 12.31
N LYS A 376 -1.28 -14.75 13.33
CA LYS A 376 -0.53 -15.92 13.76
C LYS A 376 -1.47 -17.12 14.06
N GLN A 377 -2.61 -16.86 14.68
CA GLN A 377 -3.61 -17.89 14.97
C GLN A 377 -4.16 -18.53 13.70
N ASP A 378 -4.44 -17.72 12.65
CA ASP A 378 -4.89 -18.20 11.35
C ASP A 378 -3.84 -19.08 10.65
N LEU A 379 -2.54 -18.71 10.76
CA LEU A 379 -1.43 -19.45 10.16
C LEU A 379 -1.31 -20.88 10.71
N GLU A 380 -1.76 -21.13 11.93
CA GLU A 380 -1.73 -22.44 12.59
C GLU A 380 -2.91 -23.33 12.18
N THR A 381 -3.94 -22.76 11.55
CA THR A 381 -5.17 -23.49 11.19
C THR A 381 -4.96 -24.49 10.07
N PRO A 382 -5.75 -25.58 10.04
CA PRO A 382 -5.79 -26.49 8.87
C PRO A 382 -6.18 -25.76 7.58
N LEU A 383 -7.02 -24.74 7.66
CA LEU A 383 -7.47 -23.96 6.51
C LEU A 383 -6.31 -23.25 5.82
N PHE A 384 -5.44 -22.57 6.58
CA PHE A 384 -4.25 -21.94 6.03
C PHE A 384 -3.25 -22.95 5.46
N LYS A 385 -3.01 -24.05 6.15
CA LYS A 385 -2.13 -25.13 5.67
C LYS A 385 -2.62 -25.74 4.36
N ASN A 386 -3.93 -25.91 4.23
CA ASN A 386 -4.56 -26.37 2.97
C ASN A 386 -4.42 -25.32 1.86
N LEU A 387 -4.65 -24.03 2.15
CA LEU A 387 -4.41 -22.94 1.21
C LEU A 387 -2.98 -22.98 0.68
N LYS A 388 -1.99 -23.00 1.56
CA LYS A 388 -0.57 -23.05 1.21
C LYS A 388 -0.24 -24.26 0.31
N THR A 389 -0.77 -25.43 0.63
CA THR A 389 -0.59 -26.66 -0.15
C THR A 389 -1.22 -26.55 -1.54
N SER A 390 -2.44 -26.02 -1.63
CA SER A 390 -3.15 -25.84 -2.89
C SER A 390 -2.43 -24.84 -3.78
N LEU A 391 -2.01 -23.70 -3.26
CA LEU A 391 -1.23 -22.70 -3.99
C LEU A 391 0.07 -23.29 -4.53
N ALA A 392 0.84 -24.01 -3.71
CA ALA A 392 2.09 -24.65 -4.13
C ALA A 392 1.86 -25.67 -5.25
N LYS A 393 0.79 -26.49 -5.14
CA LYS A 393 0.42 -27.48 -6.16
C LYS A 393 0.07 -26.83 -7.50
N ASP A 394 -0.69 -25.74 -7.49
CA ASP A 394 -1.17 -25.07 -8.69
C ASP A 394 -0.10 -24.20 -9.36
N LEU A 395 0.89 -23.72 -8.61
CA LEU A 395 2.09 -23.08 -9.17
C LEU A 395 2.93 -24.05 -10.02
N GLN A 396 2.92 -25.33 -9.73
CA GLN A 396 3.59 -26.33 -10.59
C GLN A 396 2.99 -26.41 -12.00
N LYS A 397 1.80 -25.86 -12.20
CA LYS A 397 1.12 -25.77 -13.51
C LYS A 397 1.43 -24.44 -14.23
N ALA A 398 2.52 -23.81 -13.88
CA ALA A 398 2.86 -22.45 -14.35
C ALA A 398 3.41 -22.38 -15.78
N SER A 399 3.40 -23.45 -16.56
CA SER A 399 3.92 -23.45 -17.94
C SER A 399 2.85 -23.85 -18.95
N ILE A 400 2.74 -23.05 -20.01
CA ILE A 400 1.90 -23.34 -21.17
C ILE A 400 2.76 -23.96 -22.25
N VAL A 401 2.34 -25.11 -22.79
CA VAL A 401 3.01 -25.80 -23.90
C VAL A 401 2.26 -25.50 -25.19
N PHE A 402 2.98 -25.04 -26.20
CA PHE A 402 2.47 -24.72 -27.55
C PHE A 402 2.82 -25.81 -28.56
N GLU A 403 1.95 -25.96 -29.59
CA GLU A 403 2.20 -26.79 -30.75
C GLU A 403 3.14 -26.17 -31.77
#